data_e32a041ad8b1b3d410f02f5dff289ac0
#
_entry.id   e32a041ad8b1b3d410f02f5dff289ac0
#
_cell.length_a   1.000
_cell.length_b   1.000
_cell.length_c   1.000
_cell.angle_alpha   90.00
_cell.angle_beta   90.00
_cell.angle_gamma   90.00
#
_symmetry.space_group_name_H-M   'P 1'
#
loop_
_entity.id
_entity.type
_entity.pdbx_description
1 polymer ?
#
loop_
_entity_poly.entity_id
_entity_poly.type
_entity_poly.pdbx_seq_one_letter_code
_entity_poly.pdbx_strand_id
1 'polypeptide(L)' 'GGGHGTPLDERRNKVDAEVERLTSLGASVAGPIEQRDEYWVVLRDPEGNEFCVQ' A
#
# COMPACT_ATOMS: atom_id res chain seq x y z
N GLY A 1 -2.74 19.14 4.14
CA GLY A 1 -2.83 19.97 3.63
C GLY A 1 -3.98 20.45 2.86
N GLY A 2 -4.43 21.25 2.73
CA GLY A 2 -5.37 21.80 1.85
C GLY A 2 -6.74 21.19 1.82
N GLY A 3 -6.96 20.20 2.48
CA GLY A 3 -8.26 19.61 2.55
C GLY A 3 -8.89 19.24 1.22
N HIS A 4 -8.10 19.14 0.21
CA HIS A 4 -8.58 18.74 -1.10
C HIS A 4 -7.87 17.54 -1.59
N GLY A 5 -7.72 16.56 -0.71
CA GLY A 5 -7.17 15.32 -1.13
C GLY A 5 -8.01 14.75 -2.26
N THR A 6 -7.37 14.38 -3.34
CA THR A 6 -8.08 13.67 -4.39
C THR A 6 -8.38 12.28 -3.88
N PRO A 7 -9.35 11.59 -4.49
CA PRO A 7 -9.59 10.20 -4.12
C PRO A 7 -8.32 9.34 -4.22
N LEU A 8 -7.42 9.70 -5.12
CA LEU A 8 -6.18 8.98 -5.27
C LEU A 8 -5.26 9.19 -4.06
N ASP A 9 -5.19 10.41 -3.55
CA ASP A 9 -4.38 10.70 -2.38
C ASP A 9 -4.90 9.97 -1.15
N GLU A 10 -6.22 9.90 -1.00
CA GLU A 10 -6.83 9.17 0.10
C GLU A 10 -6.51 7.68 0.00
N ARG A 11 -6.56 7.16 -1.21
CA ARG A 11 -6.21 5.76 -1.42
C ARG A 11 -4.76 5.48 -1.04
N ARG A 12 -3.87 6.36 -1.44
CA ARG A 12 -2.46 6.21 -1.10
C ARG A 12 -2.26 6.20 0.39
N ASN A 13 -2.90 7.13 1.07
CA ASN A 13 -2.76 7.22 2.52
C ASN A 13 -3.25 5.95 3.20
N LYS A 14 -4.37 5.41 2.74
CA LYS A 14 -4.90 4.19 3.30
C LYS A 14 -4.00 3.00 3.02
N VAL A 15 -3.53 2.90 1.80
CA VAL A 15 -2.63 1.81 1.42
C VAL A 15 -1.33 1.89 2.22
N ASP A 16 -0.76 3.09 2.32
CA ASP A 16 0.49 3.27 3.04
C ASP A 16 0.33 2.92 4.51
N ALA A 17 -0.77 3.31 5.13
CA ALA A 17 -1.02 2.99 6.52
C ALA A 17 -1.15 1.47 6.72
N GLU A 18 -1.83 0.81 5.79
CA GLU A 18 -1.98 -0.64 5.87
C GLU A 18 -0.65 -1.33 5.66
N VAL A 19 0.16 -0.83 4.74
CA VAL A 19 1.49 -1.38 4.50
C VAL A 19 2.35 -1.28 5.76
N GLU A 20 2.33 -0.13 6.43
CA GLU A 20 3.08 0.02 7.67
C GLU A 20 2.62 -0.97 8.73
N ARG A 21 1.32 -1.13 8.86
CA ARG A 21 0.78 -2.06 9.84
C ARG A 21 1.23 -3.48 9.54
N LEU A 22 1.12 -3.88 8.29
CA LEU A 22 1.48 -5.23 7.89
C LEU A 22 2.97 -5.50 7.98
N THR A 23 3.80 -4.51 7.64
CA THR A 23 5.24 -4.69 7.74
C THR A 23 5.68 -4.79 9.20
N SER A 24 4.99 -4.11 10.10
CA SER A 24 5.30 -4.27 11.52
C SER A 24 4.88 -5.64 12.03
N LEU A 25 4.02 -6.35 11.31
CA LEU A 25 3.64 -7.72 11.64
C LEU A 25 4.52 -8.76 10.96
N GLY A 26 5.53 -8.32 10.21
CA GLY A 26 6.46 -9.25 9.60
C GLY A 26 6.42 -9.31 8.08
N ALA A 27 5.52 -8.60 7.45
CA ALA A 27 5.48 -8.58 6.00
C ALA A 27 6.60 -7.73 5.42
N SER A 28 6.97 -8.03 4.19
CA SER A 28 8.00 -7.26 3.47
C SER A 28 7.37 -6.61 2.24
N VAL A 29 7.86 -5.44 1.89
CA VAL A 29 7.36 -4.74 0.71
C VAL A 29 8.10 -5.26 -0.51
N ALA A 30 7.36 -5.81 -1.45
CA ALA A 30 7.94 -6.26 -2.72
C ALA A 30 8.05 -5.10 -3.72
N GLY A 31 7.10 -4.18 -3.66
CA GLY A 31 7.20 -2.97 -4.47
C GLY A 31 5.88 -2.27 -4.65
N PRO A 32 5.90 -0.95 -4.72
CA PRO A 32 4.70 -0.21 -5.08
C PRO A 32 4.48 -0.27 -6.59
N ILE A 33 3.23 -0.26 -6.99
CA ILE A 33 2.86 -0.22 -8.39
C ILE A 33 1.90 0.93 -8.61
N GLU A 34 2.26 1.82 -9.51
CA GLU A 34 1.41 2.94 -9.90
C GLU A 34 1.15 2.84 -11.39
N GLN A 35 -0.12 2.79 -11.77
CA GLN A 35 -0.51 2.78 -13.17
C GLN A 35 -1.70 3.69 -13.33
N ARG A 36 -1.55 4.72 -14.14
CA ARG A 36 -2.62 5.66 -14.41
C ARG A 36 -3.22 6.18 -13.10
N ASP A 37 -4.47 5.81 -12.83
CA ASP A 37 -5.17 6.26 -11.65
C ASP A 37 -5.18 5.21 -10.55
N GLU A 38 -4.39 4.17 -10.69
CA GLU A 38 -4.38 3.07 -9.75
C GLU A 38 -3.08 3.04 -8.97
N TYR A 39 -3.20 2.69 -7.72
CA TYR A 39 -2.05 2.56 -6.83
C TYR A 39 -2.27 1.38 -5.91
N TRP A 40 -1.31 0.49 -5.86
CA TRP A 40 -1.34 -0.61 -4.90
C TRP A 40 0.10 -1.00 -4.55
N VAL A 41 0.24 -1.71 -3.46
CA VAL A 41 1.54 -2.18 -3.00
C VAL A 41 1.51 -3.69 -2.89
N VAL A 42 2.52 -4.31 -3.44
CA VAL A 42 2.67 -5.76 -3.33
C VAL A 42 3.53 -6.06 -2.11
N LEU A 43 3.02 -6.91 -1.26
CA LEU A 43 3.71 -7.32 -0.04
C LEU A 43 3.94 -8.82 -0.07
N ARG A 44 4.87 -9.25 0.74
CA ARG A 44 5.15 -10.67 0.92
C ARG A 44 5.08 -10.98 2.41
N ASP A 45 4.34 -12.03 2.75
CA ASP A 45 4.24 -12.40 4.16
C ASP A 45 5.49 -13.20 4.58
N PRO A 46 5.66 -13.47 5.89
CA PRO A 46 6.82 -14.21 6.36
C PRO A 46 6.95 -15.61 5.80
N GLU A 47 5.88 -16.16 5.25
CA GLU A 47 5.91 -17.49 4.65
C GLU A 47 6.25 -17.42 3.17
N GLY A 48 6.38 -16.23 2.61
CA GLY A 48 6.74 -16.06 1.22
C GLY A 48 5.58 -15.91 0.26
N ASN A 49 4.37 -15.79 0.76
CA ASN A 49 3.20 -15.57 -0.09
C ASN A 49 3.06 -14.10 -0.44
N GLU A 50 2.79 -13.81 -1.69
CA GLU A 50 2.62 -12.44 -2.14
C GLU A 50 1.15 -12.07 -2.15
N PHE A 51 0.88 -10.83 -1.78
CA PHE A 51 -0.47 -10.30 -1.82
C PHE A 51 -0.41 -8.79 -2.06
N CYS A 52 -1.52 -8.24 -2.53
CA CYS A 52 -1.58 -6.82 -2.85
C CYS A 52 -2.47 -6.08 -1.86
N VAL A 53 -2.06 -4.86 -1.53
CA VAL A 53 -2.87 -3.95 -0.72
C VAL A 53 -3.37 -2.83 -1.63
N GLN A 54 -4.67 -2.66 -1.68
CA GLN A 54 -5.30 -1.64 -2.50
C GLN A 54 -6.12 -0.69 -1.68
#